data_88d0dde9a886b6561a86bc39261efbcf
#
_entry.id   88d0dde9a886b6561a86bc39261efbcf
#
_cell.length_a   1.000
_cell.length_b   1.000
_cell.length_c   1.000
_cell.angle_alpha   90.00
_cell.angle_beta   90.00
_cell.angle_gamma   90.00
#
_symmetry.space_group_name_H-M   'P 1'
#
loop_
_entity.id
_entity.type
_entity.pdbx_description
1 polymer ?
#
loop_
_entity_poly.entity_id
_entity_poly.type
_entity_poly.pdbx_seq_one_letter_code
_entity_poly.pdbx_strand_id
1 'polypeptide(L)'
;MGRVLACHGSIDRFSEGEPIRALGIFLFAGQLGTLLEQTGWVARVVLLMLLAFSLFSWALIFQKSRMFSRMNHQTALFLRIFRSNKFLPEPKQMGSGGSPLEPVYSAGYREVDSQLRAGNPHGKVTSLNAVTVSMQLAAAEEVRRAEKYMPWLATTGSVTPFIGLFGTVWGVMDAFTGLGAAGAASLRAVAPGIAEALITTAAGLFTAVPAVIAYNHFLHNIKDLGSRMDGFTLEVAAMIEKLYPGQRM
;
A
#
# COMPACT_ATOMS: atom_id res chain seq x y z
N MET A 1 -37.04 17.11 -56.45
CA MET A 1 -36.69 15.76 -56.95
C MET A 1 -35.27 15.47 -56.45
N GLY A 2 -35.05 14.40 -55.68
CA GLY A 2 -33.74 14.02 -55.21
C GLY A 2 -33.79 13.49 -53.77
N ARG A 3 -34.08 12.19 -53.62
CA ARG A 3 -34.07 11.46 -52.33
C ARG A 3 -32.65 11.35 -51.77
N VAL A 4 -32.46 11.74 -50.53
CA VAL A 4 -31.25 11.44 -49.73
C VAL A 4 -31.56 10.21 -48.86
N LEU A 5 -30.89 9.10 -49.17
CA LEU A 5 -30.90 7.85 -48.42
C LEU A 5 -30.08 7.99 -47.16
N ALA A 6 -30.69 7.80 -46.01
CA ALA A 6 -30.02 7.69 -44.71
C ALA A 6 -29.34 6.31 -44.62
N CYS A 7 -27.99 6.28 -44.51
CA CYS A 7 -27.24 5.11 -44.06
C CYS A 7 -27.22 5.08 -42.54
N HIS A 8 -28.06 4.21 -41.99
CA HIS A 8 -28.00 3.84 -40.55
C HIS A 8 -27.01 2.66 -40.43
N GLY A 9 -25.76 3.00 -40.18
CA GLY A 9 -24.70 2.02 -39.89
C GLY A 9 -24.68 1.68 -38.41
N SER A 10 -25.18 0.51 -38.11
CA SER A 10 -25.18 -0.13 -36.79
C SER A 10 -23.75 -0.25 -36.25
N ILE A 11 -23.54 0.34 -35.09
CA ILE A 11 -22.30 0.14 -34.26
C ILE A 11 -22.59 -1.01 -33.29
N ASP A 12 -22.59 -2.23 -33.81
CA ASP A 12 -22.56 -3.46 -33.01
C ASP A 12 -21.27 -4.20 -33.27
N ARG A 13 -20.18 -3.77 -32.62
CA ARG A 13 -18.91 -4.49 -32.67
C ARG A 13 -18.10 -4.31 -31.37
N PHE A 14 -18.69 -4.70 -30.24
CA PHE A 14 -17.96 -4.71 -28.96
C PHE A 14 -18.35 -5.88 -28.04
N SER A 15 -18.64 -7.06 -28.57
CA SER A 15 -18.99 -8.20 -27.72
C SER A 15 -18.23 -9.51 -27.97
N GLU A 16 -17.27 -9.55 -28.90
CA GLU A 16 -16.58 -10.81 -29.24
C GLU A 16 -15.22 -11.04 -28.53
N GLY A 17 -14.76 -10.14 -27.67
CA GLY A 17 -13.46 -10.25 -26.98
C GLY A 17 -13.45 -11.00 -25.64
N GLU A 18 -14.60 -11.20 -25.03
CA GLU A 18 -14.72 -11.82 -23.69
C GLU A 18 -14.43 -13.33 -23.66
N PRO A 19 -14.96 -14.17 -24.60
CA PRO A 19 -14.71 -15.61 -24.52
C PRO A 19 -13.27 -16.01 -24.86
N ILE A 20 -12.58 -15.23 -25.72
CA ILE A 20 -11.19 -15.52 -26.10
C ILE A 20 -10.21 -15.25 -24.94
N ARG A 21 -10.47 -14.21 -24.14
CA ARG A 21 -9.68 -13.90 -22.94
C ARG A 21 -9.88 -14.93 -21.83
N ALA A 22 -11.13 -15.36 -21.61
CA ALA A 22 -11.44 -16.40 -20.64
C ALA A 22 -10.83 -17.75 -21.06
N LEU A 23 -10.91 -18.11 -22.35
CA LEU A 23 -10.29 -19.32 -22.89
C LEU A 23 -8.78 -19.30 -22.77
N GLY A 24 -8.12 -18.16 -23.04
CA GLY A 24 -6.68 -17.98 -22.84
C GLY A 24 -6.23 -18.18 -21.40
N ILE A 25 -7.00 -17.66 -20.43
CA ILE A 25 -6.71 -17.83 -19.00
C ILE A 25 -6.90 -19.30 -18.57
N PHE A 26 -7.95 -19.97 -19.07
CA PHE A 26 -8.21 -21.39 -18.79
C PHE A 26 -7.15 -22.31 -19.39
N LEU A 27 -6.70 -22.05 -20.63
CA LEU A 27 -5.63 -22.80 -21.28
C LEU A 27 -4.29 -22.58 -20.56
N PHE A 28 -4.02 -21.34 -20.12
CA PHE A 28 -2.82 -21.03 -19.36
C PHE A 28 -2.83 -21.71 -17.97
N ALA A 29 -3.98 -21.73 -17.30
CA ALA A 29 -4.14 -22.41 -16.02
C ALA A 29 -4.02 -23.94 -16.16
N GLY A 30 -4.55 -24.53 -17.23
CA GLY A 30 -4.43 -25.97 -17.50
C GLY A 30 -2.99 -26.40 -17.81
N GLN A 31 -2.25 -25.59 -18.58
CA GLN A 31 -0.82 -25.82 -18.83
C GLN A 31 0.05 -25.67 -17.58
N LEU A 32 -0.29 -24.73 -16.71
CA LEU A 32 0.39 -24.60 -15.41
C LEU A 32 0.16 -25.82 -14.50
N GLY A 33 -1.04 -26.42 -14.53
CA GLY A 33 -1.33 -27.64 -13.78
C GLY A 33 -0.49 -28.83 -14.22
N THR A 34 -0.38 -29.08 -15.52
CA THR A 34 0.44 -30.18 -16.08
C THR A 34 1.94 -29.96 -15.87
N LEU A 35 2.40 -28.71 -15.93
CA LEU A 35 3.79 -28.35 -15.60
C LEU A 35 4.09 -28.62 -14.11
N LEU A 36 3.15 -28.34 -13.20
CA LEU A 36 3.33 -28.61 -11.78
C LEU A 36 3.40 -30.11 -11.45
N GLU A 37 2.75 -30.98 -12.22
CA GLU A 37 2.81 -32.44 -12.00
C GLU A 37 4.16 -33.05 -12.38
N GLN A 38 4.88 -32.48 -13.36
CA GLN A 38 6.19 -32.95 -13.82
C GLN A 38 7.34 -32.26 -13.05
N THR A 39 7.06 -31.18 -12.32
CA THR A 39 8.04 -30.33 -11.64
C THR A 39 8.69 -31.05 -10.46
N GLY A 40 10.01 -30.93 -10.32
CA GLY A 40 10.74 -31.45 -9.14
C GLY A 40 10.21 -30.88 -7.82
N TRP A 41 10.32 -31.64 -6.73
CA TRP A 41 9.76 -31.28 -5.42
C TRP A 41 10.26 -29.91 -4.90
N VAL A 42 11.52 -29.54 -5.16
CA VAL A 42 12.10 -28.26 -4.75
C VAL A 42 11.43 -27.10 -5.47
N ALA A 43 11.26 -27.22 -6.80
CA ALA A 43 10.60 -26.15 -7.58
C ALA A 43 9.12 -25.97 -7.16
N ARG A 44 8.42 -27.04 -6.78
CA ARG A 44 7.06 -26.96 -6.20
C ARG A 44 7.05 -26.17 -4.90
N VAL A 45 7.99 -26.46 -3.98
CA VAL A 45 8.11 -25.72 -2.71
C VAL A 45 8.40 -24.25 -2.96
N VAL A 46 9.31 -23.93 -3.87
CA VAL A 46 9.62 -22.55 -4.28
C VAL A 46 8.39 -21.84 -4.83
N LEU A 47 7.66 -22.46 -5.76
CA LEU A 47 6.45 -21.87 -6.35
C LEU A 47 5.33 -21.66 -5.31
N LEU A 48 5.11 -22.61 -4.40
CA LEU A 48 4.14 -22.47 -3.30
C LEU A 48 4.53 -21.33 -2.34
N MET A 49 5.82 -21.20 -2.04
CA MET A 49 6.32 -20.10 -1.21
C MET A 49 6.10 -18.75 -1.91
N LEU A 50 6.43 -18.63 -3.19
CA LEU A 50 6.19 -17.42 -3.99
C LEU A 50 4.70 -17.10 -4.09
N LEU A 51 3.85 -18.10 -4.25
CA LEU A 51 2.39 -17.91 -4.24
C LEU A 51 1.91 -17.36 -2.90
N ALA A 52 2.39 -17.89 -1.78
CA ALA A 52 2.06 -17.39 -0.44
C ALA A 52 2.49 -15.93 -0.25
N PHE A 53 3.72 -15.57 -0.67
CA PHE A 53 4.20 -14.18 -0.66
C PHE A 53 3.33 -13.28 -1.56
N SER A 54 2.94 -13.75 -2.74
CA SER A 54 2.09 -13.00 -3.67
C SER A 54 0.72 -12.72 -3.04
N LEU A 55 0.03 -13.74 -2.54
CA LEU A 55 -1.29 -13.59 -1.91
C LEU A 55 -1.23 -12.64 -0.70
N PHE A 56 -0.22 -12.81 0.15
CA PHE A 56 -0.02 -11.94 1.31
C PHE A 56 0.24 -10.49 0.90
N SER A 57 1.09 -10.27 -0.11
CA SER A 57 1.38 -8.94 -0.67
C SER A 57 0.12 -8.27 -1.22
N TRP A 58 -0.69 -8.97 -2.02
CA TRP A 58 -1.95 -8.44 -2.54
C TRP A 58 -2.94 -8.12 -1.43
N ALA A 59 -3.05 -8.95 -0.39
CA ALA A 59 -3.90 -8.67 0.77
C ALA A 59 -3.48 -7.36 1.47
N LEU A 60 -2.18 -7.14 1.67
CA LEU A 60 -1.65 -5.91 2.23
C LEU A 60 -1.90 -4.70 1.32
N ILE A 61 -1.72 -4.83 0.01
CA ILE A 61 -1.96 -3.77 -0.98
C ILE A 61 -3.42 -3.32 -0.90
N PHE A 62 -4.39 -4.24 -0.94
CA PHE A 62 -5.81 -3.91 -0.85
C PHE A 62 -6.18 -3.28 0.48
N GLN A 63 -5.67 -3.82 1.60
CA GLN A 63 -5.90 -3.27 2.93
C GLN A 63 -5.40 -1.83 3.04
N LYS A 64 -4.15 -1.57 2.61
CA LYS A 64 -3.52 -0.25 2.65
C LYS A 64 -4.22 0.75 1.71
N SER A 65 -4.54 0.33 0.49
CA SER A 65 -5.25 1.18 -0.46
C SER A 65 -6.59 1.67 0.10
N ARG A 66 -7.38 0.77 0.70
CA ARG A 66 -8.65 1.14 1.35
C ARG A 66 -8.44 2.05 2.56
N MET A 67 -7.40 1.79 3.37
CA MET A 67 -7.05 2.61 4.52
C MET A 67 -6.73 4.04 4.09
N PHE A 68 -5.81 4.24 3.14
CA PHE A 68 -5.43 5.57 2.67
C PHE A 68 -6.57 6.32 1.97
N SER A 69 -7.40 5.64 1.19
CA SER A 69 -8.57 6.24 0.57
C SER A 69 -9.55 6.79 1.62
N ARG A 70 -9.82 6.04 2.68
CA ARG A 70 -10.67 6.49 3.80
C ARG A 70 -10.04 7.66 4.54
N MET A 71 -8.74 7.56 4.88
CA MET A 71 -8.02 8.61 5.58
C MET A 71 -8.04 9.94 4.84
N ASN A 72 -7.81 9.93 3.53
CA ASN A 72 -7.84 11.14 2.71
C ASN A 72 -9.22 11.82 2.71
N HIS A 73 -10.29 11.04 2.54
CA HIS A 73 -11.65 11.56 2.57
C HIS A 73 -12.00 12.17 3.94
N GLN A 74 -11.69 11.46 5.02
CA GLN A 74 -11.98 11.90 6.39
C GLN A 74 -11.14 13.12 6.79
N THR A 75 -9.87 13.18 6.36
CA THR A 75 -9.00 14.33 6.56
C THR A 75 -9.55 15.58 5.88
N ALA A 76 -10.04 15.46 4.65
CA ALA A 76 -10.64 16.59 3.94
C ALA A 76 -11.90 17.13 4.65
N LEU A 77 -12.76 16.24 5.17
CA LEU A 77 -13.94 16.63 5.95
C LEU A 77 -13.55 17.30 7.27
N PHE A 78 -12.59 16.71 7.99
CA PHE A 78 -12.07 17.24 9.24
C PHE A 78 -11.52 18.68 9.07
N LEU A 79 -10.65 18.90 8.08
CA LEU A 79 -10.08 20.21 7.79
C LEU A 79 -11.15 21.24 7.40
N ARG A 80 -12.19 20.82 6.66
CA ARG A 80 -13.31 21.71 6.31
C ARG A 80 -14.04 22.17 7.56
N ILE A 81 -14.37 21.24 8.49
CA ILE A 81 -15.05 21.57 9.75
C ILE A 81 -14.15 22.44 10.62
N PHE A 82 -12.87 22.09 10.77
CA PHE A 82 -11.92 22.87 11.58
C PHE A 82 -11.80 24.32 11.08
N ARG A 83 -11.60 24.51 9.77
CA ARG A 83 -11.42 25.84 9.16
C ARG A 83 -12.71 26.69 9.10
N SER A 84 -13.89 26.07 9.24
CA SER A 84 -15.16 26.82 9.32
C SER A 84 -15.40 27.44 10.70
N ASN A 85 -14.70 26.97 11.73
CA ASN A 85 -14.84 27.48 13.09
C ASN A 85 -13.88 28.65 13.35
N LYS A 86 -14.39 29.70 13.99
CA LYS A 86 -13.59 30.85 14.43
C LYS A 86 -12.91 30.66 15.79
N PHE A 87 -13.35 29.68 16.55
CA PHE A 87 -12.85 29.32 17.87
C PHE A 87 -12.29 27.88 17.83
N LEU A 88 -11.56 27.50 18.87
CA LEU A 88 -11.04 26.14 19.01
C LEU A 88 -12.23 25.20 19.34
N PRO A 89 -12.74 24.40 18.39
CA PRO A 89 -13.91 23.56 18.66
C PRO A 89 -13.53 22.39 19.56
N GLU A 90 -14.46 21.95 20.39
CA GLU A 90 -14.24 20.72 21.16
C GLU A 90 -14.07 19.52 20.22
N PRO A 91 -13.11 18.60 20.49
CA PRO A 91 -12.88 17.41 19.66
C PRO A 91 -14.14 16.58 19.42
N LYS A 92 -15.04 16.52 20.42
CA LYS A 92 -16.32 15.81 20.33
C LYS A 92 -17.30 16.40 19.30
N GLN A 93 -17.22 17.70 19.05
CA GLN A 93 -18.10 18.41 18.11
C GLN A 93 -17.63 18.26 16.66
N MET A 94 -16.38 17.84 16.47
CA MET A 94 -15.80 17.67 15.12
C MET A 94 -16.27 16.41 14.39
N GLY A 95 -17.00 15.51 15.09
CA GLY A 95 -17.77 14.41 14.47
C GLY A 95 -16.99 13.49 13.54
N SER A 96 -15.73 13.31 13.76
CA SER A 96 -14.87 12.63 12.83
C SER A 96 -14.60 11.18 13.22
N GLY A 97 -15.27 10.27 12.60
CA GLY A 97 -14.93 8.86 12.72
C GLY A 97 -13.70 8.50 11.90
N GLY A 98 -12.46 8.76 12.37
CA GLY A 98 -11.25 8.12 11.82
C GLY A 98 -10.35 8.98 10.93
N SER A 99 -10.39 10.30 11.04
CA SER A 99 -9.35 11.18 10.49
C SER A 99 -8.05 11.04 11.31
N PRO A 100 -6.88 10.87 10.70
CA PRO A 100 -5.61 10.85 11.42
C PRO A 100 -5.25 12.20 12.05
N LEU A 101 -5.90 13.30 11.66
CA LEU A 101 -5.73 14.61 12.29
C LEU A 101 -6.50 14.74 13.63
N GLU A 102 -7.50 13.90 13.87
CA GLU A 102 -8.30 13.93 15.09
C GLU A 102 -7.48 13.65 16.36
N PRO A 103 -6.66 12.56 16.44
CA PRO A 103 -5.81 12.34 17.60
C PRO A 103 -4.78 13.45 17.79
N VAL A 104 -4.23 14.02 16.70
CA VAL A 104 -3.29 15.13 16.74
C VAL A 104 -3.95 16.37 17.35
N TYR A 105 -5.13 16.74 16.85
CA TYR A 105 -5.92 17.85 17.37
C TYR A 105 -6.32 17.64 18.84
N SER A 106 -6.79 16.44 19.17
CA SER A 106 -7.22 16.09 20.53
C SER A 106 -6.07 16.14 21.54
N ALA A 107 -4.84 15.82 21.13
CA ALA A 107 -3.67 15.97 21.97
C ALA A 107 -3.36 17.44 22.28
N GLY A 108 -3.37 18.30 21.26
CA GLY A 108 -3.19 19.74 21.43
C GLY A 108 -4.30 20.38 22.27
N TYR A 109 -5.56 20.02 22.00
CA TYR A 109 -6.70 20.53 22.75
C TYR A 109 -6.63 20.17 24.23
N ARG A 110 -6.29 18.91 24.56
CA ARG A 110 -6.14 18.47 25.96
C ARG A 110 -5.03 19.23 26.69
N GLU A 111 -3.94 19.52 26.01
CA GLU A 111 -2.84 20.30 26.59
C GLU A 111 -3.28 21.74 26.86
N VAL A 112 -3.98 22.37 25.90
CA VAL A 112 -4.56 23.72 26.11
C VAL A 112 -5.54 23.72 27.27
N ASP A 113 -6.48 22.77 27.32
CA ASP A 113 -7.46 22.65 28.41
C ASP A 113 -6.79 22.43 29.78
N SER A 114 -5.74 21.59 29.82
CA SER A 114 -4.94 21.37 31.03
C SER A 114 -4.28 22.67 31.54
N GLN A 115 -3.68 23.46 30.64
CA GLN A 115 -3.04 24.72 30.99
C GLN A 115 -4.04 25.76 31.45
N LEU A 116 -5.24 25.81 30.86
CA LEU A 116 -6.30 26.73 31.28
C LEU A 116 -6.89 26.34 32.65
N ARG A 117 -7.01 25.05 32.97
CA ARG A 117 -7.50 24.55 34.26
C ARG A 117 -6.47 24.64 35.37
N ALA A 118 -5.17 24.68 35.10
CA ALA A 118 -4.10 24.71 36.07
C ALA A 118 -4.02 26.04 36.88
N GLY A 119 -5.10 26.83 36.92
CA GLY A 119 -5.25 27.97 37.81
C GLY A 119 -4.59 29.25 37.33
N ASN A 120 -4.45 29.43 36.03
CA ASN A 120 -3.95 30.67 35.44
C ASN A 120 -5.05 31.77 35.54
N PRO A 121 -4.95 32.76 36.47
CA PRO A 121 -6.02 33.73 36.72
C PRO A 121 -6.39 34.60 35.50
N HIS A 122 -5.64 34.47 34.40
CA HIS A 122 -5.83 35.28 33.20
C HIS A 122 -6.30 34.46 31.98
N GLY A 123 -6.65 33.16 32.13
CA GLY A 123 -7.14 32.34 31.02
C GLY A 123 -6.14 32.26 29.83
N LYS A 124 -4.85 32.28 30.12
CA LYS A 124 -3.78 32.29 29.08
C LYS A 124 -3.15 30.93 28.92
N VAL A 125 -2.79 30.58 27.69
CA VAL A 125 -1.95 29.42 27.39
C VAL A 125 -0.52 29.76 27.78
N THR A 126 0.03 29.02 28.74
CA THR A 126 1.35 29.30 29.37
C THR A 126 2.49 28.87 28.43
N SER A 127 2.33 27.78 27.71
CA SER A 127 3.37 27.22 26.82
C SER A 127 2.76 26.67 25.53
N LEU A 128 2.87 27.46 24.47
CA LEU A 128 2.52 27.02 23.12
C LEU A 128 3.44 25.88 22.64
N ASN A 129 4.70 25.88 23.09
CA ASN A 129 5.65 24.81 22.80
C ASN A 129 5.17 23.44 23.33
N ALA A 130 4.63 23.38 24.55
CA ALA A 130 4.08 22.15 25.12
C ALA A 130 2.91 21.61 24.28
N VAL A 131 2.04 22.51 23.79
CA VAL A 131 0.93 22.13 22.90
C VAL A 131 1.48 21.57 21.59
N THR A 132 2.44 22.24 20.95
CA THR A 132 3.05 21.81 19.70
C THR A 132 3.73 20.44 19.87
N VAL A 133 4.49 20.22 20.93
CA VAL A 133 5.16 18.96 21.24
C VAL A 133 4.14 17.83 21.44
N SER A 134 3.06 18.06 22.18
CA SER A 134 2.03 17.02 22.36
C SER A 134 1.33 16.65 21.05
N MET A 135 1.11 17.62 20.16
CA MET A 135 0.59 17.36 18.81
C MET A 135 1.57 16.59 17.94
N GLN A 136 2.86 16.96 17.97
CA GLN A 136 3.90 16.25 17.22
C GLN A 136 4.07 14.79 17.67
N LEU A 137 4.00 14.53 18.98
CA LEU A 137 4.02 13.16 19.49
C LEU A 137 2.83 12.33 19.00
N ALA A 138 1.63 12.92 18.98
CA ALA A 138 0.46 12.26 18.43
C ALA A 138 0.57 12.05 16.89
N ALA A 139 1.12 13.00 16.17
CA ALA A 139 1.39 12.89 14.73
C ALA A 139 2.37 11.76 14.42
N ALA A 140 3.48 11.67 15.17
CA ALA A 140 4.46 10.60 15.04
C ALA A 140 3.83 9.21 15.27
N GLU A 141 2.91 9.09 16.24
CA GLU A 141 2.19 7.84 16.48
C GLU A 141 1.28 7.46 15.32
N GLU A 142 0.58 8.41 14.70
CA GLU A 142 -0.28 8.15 13.54
C GLU A 142 0.55 7.77 12.30
N VAL A 143 1.71 8.40 12.08
CA VAL A 143 2.66 8.00 11.03
C VAL A 143 3.13 6.56 11.27
N ARG A 144 3.54 6.22 12.50
CA ARG A 144 3.95 4.85 12.86
C ARG A 144 2.84 3.82 12.62
N ARG A 145 1.58 4.17 12.89
CA ARG A 145 0.42 3.32 12.56
C ARG A 145 0.26 3.14 11.05
N ALA A 146 0.47 4.20 10.29
CA ALA A 146 0.41 4.15 8.83
C ALA A 146 1.57 3.31 8.24
N GLU A 147 2.74 3.27 8.87
CA GLU A 147 3.89 2.45 8.46
C GLU A 147 3.74 0.96 8.77
N LYS A 148 2.83 0.60 9.67
CA LYS A 148 2.62 -0.81 10.06
C LYS A 148 2.44 -1.70 8.83
N TYR A 149 3.15 -2.83 8.78
CA TYR A 149 3.23 -3.80 7.69
C TYR A 149 3.94 -3.33 6.41
N MET A 150 4.44 -2.10 6.32
CA MET A 150 5.25 -1.66 5.18
C MET A 150 6.54 -2.47 5.00
N PRO A 151 7.26 -2.85 6.08
CA PRO A 151 8.45 -3.69 5.93
C PRO A 151 8.20 -5.03 5.21
N TRP A 152 7.01 -5.61 5.34
CA TRP A 152 6.65 -6.84 4.64
C TRP A 152 6.59 -6.67 3.12
N LEU A 153 6.04 -5.55 2.62
CA LEU A 153 6.05 -5.25 1.18
C LEU A 153 7.48 -5.04 0.67
N ALA A 154 8.31 -4.33 1.43
CA ALA A 154 9.72 -4.14 1.11
C ALA A 154 10.46 -5.49 1.04
N THR A 155 10.27 -6.36 2.05
CA THR A 155 10.88 -7.69 2.10
C THR A 155 10.39 -8.57 0.94
N THR A 156 9.08 -8.58 0.66
CA THR A 156 8.55 -9.33 -0.48
C THR A 156 9.20 -8.87 -1.78
N GLY A 157 9.27 -7.55 -2.02
CA GLY A 157 9.88 -7.01 -3.23
C GLY A 157 11.36 -7.30 -3.39
N SER A 158 12.12 -7.35 -2.30
CA SER A 158 13.56 -7.59 -2.32
C SER A 158 13.95 -9.08 -2.31
N VAL A 159 13.19 -9.93 -1.62
CA VAL A 159 13.56 -11.33 -1.37
C VAL A 159 13.02 -12.29 -2.44
N THR A 160 11.80 -12.04 -2.95
CA THR A 160 11.16 -12.99 -3.88
C THR A 160 11.92 -13.21 -5.20
N PRO A 161 12.65 -12.22 -5.79
CA PRO A 161 13.51 -12.48 -6.93
C PRO A 161 14.63 -13.48 -6.63
N PHE A 162 15.23 -13.41 -5.44
CA PHE A 162 16.28 -14.33 -5.02
C PHE A 162 15.74 -15.75 -4.75
N ILE A 163 14.52 -15.85 -4.22
CA ILE A 163 13.82 -17.14 -4.08
C ILE A 163 13.57 -17.76 -5.47
N GLY A 164 13.15 -16.95 -6.46
CA GLY A 164 13.01 -17.39 -7.84
C GLY A 164 14.34 -17.83 -8.46
N LEU A 165 15.41 -17.06 -8.26
CA LEU A 165 16.75 -17.39 -8.70
C LEU A 165 17.27 -18.69 -8.08
N PHE A 166 17.03 -18.91 -6.77
CA PHE A 166 17.35 -20.16 -6.11
C PHE A 166 16.65 -21.34 -6.82
N GLY A 167 15.38 -21.17 -7.19
CA GLY A 167 14.62 -22.19 -7.92
C GLY A 167 15.26 -22.53 -9.27
N THR A 168 15.79 -21.54 -10.02
CA THR A 168 16.48 -21.80 -11.29
C THR A 168 17.81 -22.51 -11.08
N VAL A 169 18.62 -22.07 -10.13
CA VAL A 169 19.92 -22.71 -9.85
C VAL A 169 19.72 -24.18 -9.49
N TRP A 170 18.76 -24.47 -8.61
CA TRP A 170 18.43 -25.83 -8.21
C TRP A 170 17.91 -26.66 -9.37
N GLY A 171 16.93 -26.15 -10.13
CA GLY A 171 16.30 -26.88 -11.23
C GLY A 171 17.27 -27.22 -12.38
N VAL A 172 18.16 -26.26 -12.71
CA VAL A 172 19.23 -26.52 -13.70
C VAL A 172 20.23 -27.57 -13.19
N MET A 173 20.62 -27.47 -11.92
CA MET A 173 21.51 -28.47 -11.31
C MET A 173 20.87 -29.86 -11.32
N ASP A 174 19.62 -30.01 -10.98
CA ASP A 174 18.88 -31.27 -10.98
C ASP A 174 18.77 -31.87 -12.39
N ALA A 175 18.47 -31.05 -13.40
CA ALA A 175 18.40 -31.45 -14.79
C ALA A 175 19.75 -32.02 -15.30
N PHE A 176 20.88 -31.41 -14.93
CA PHE A 176 22.23 -31.90 -15.34
C PHE A 176 22.68 -33.13 -14.55
N THR A 177 22.29 -33.25 -13.26
CA THR A 177 22.60 -34.47 -12.48
C THR A 177 21.88 -35.69 -13.05
N GLY A 178 20.60 -35.53 -13.47
CA GLY A 178 19.84 -36.56 -14.15
C GLY A 178 20.47 -37.02 -15.48
N LEU A 179 21.05 -36.09 -16.23
CA LEU A 179 21.75 -36.40 -17.50
C LEU A 179 22.99 -37.26 -17.25
N GLY A 180 23.78 -36.96 -16.22
CA GLY A 180 24.99 -37.71 -15.86
C GLY A 180 24.70 -39.17 -15.50
N ALA A 181 23.56 -39.42 -14.88
CA ALA A 181 23.12 -40.77 -14.48
C ALA A 181 22.60 -41.61 -15.68
N ALA A 182 22.03 -40.99 -16.70
CA ALA A 182 21.38 -41.67 -17.82
C ALA A 182 22.36 -42.11 -18.96
N GLY A 183 23.63 -41.71 -18.93
CA GLY A 183 24.67 -42.12 -19.88
C GLY A 183 24.47 -41.68 -21.35
N ALA A 184 23.42 -40.95 -21.67
CA ALA A 184 23.09 -40.46 -23.00
C ALA A 184 22.94 -38.92 -22.97
N ALA A 185 23.94 -38.24 -23.52
CA ALA A 185 23.98 -36.77 -23.67
C ALA A 185 22.95 -36.28 -24.70
N SER A 186 21.69 -36.22 -24.35
CA SER A 186 20.63 -35.64 -25.17
C SER A 186 20.07 -34.36 -24.59
N LEU A 187 20.16 -33.26 -25.34
CA LEU A 187 19.56 -31.97 -24.96
C LEU A 187 18.05 -32.09 -24.68
N ARG A 188 17.37 -33.04 -25.32
CA ARG A 188 15.95 -33.32 -25.07
C ARG A 188 15.67 -33.77 -23.64
N ALA A 189 16.62 -34.41 -22.98
CA ALA A 189 16.43 -34.91 -21.63
C ALA A 189 16.47 -33.79 -20.57
N VAL A 190 17.25 -32.71 -20.80
CA VAL A 190 17.42 -31.60 -19.84
C VAL A 190 16.51 -30.41 -20.13
N ALA A 191 16.01 -30.25 -21.34
CA ALA A 191 15.20 -29.09 -21.76
C ALA A 191 13.96 -28.87 -20.90
N PRO A 192 13.17 -29.88 -20.47
CA PRO A 192 12.02 -29.68 -19.59
C PRO A 192 12.43 -29.11 -18.24
N GLY A 193 13.46 -29.68 -17.60
CA GLY A 193 13.94 -29.22 -16.27
C GLY A 193 14.47 -27.78 -16.29
N ILE A 194 15.16 -27.39 -17.40
CA ILE A 194 15.60 -26.02 -17.58
C ILE A 194 14.39 -25.08 -17.75
N ALA A 195 13.38 -25.47 -18.53
CA ALA A 195 12.18 -24.68 -18.74
C ALA A 195 11.42 -24.45 -17.42
N GLU A 196 11.26 -25.49 -16.60
CA GLU A 196 10.65 -25.38 -15.26
C GLU A 196 11.44 -24.46 -14.33
N ALA A 197 12.78 -24.58 -14.36
CA ALA A 197 13.63 -23.70 -13.58
C ALA A 197 13.39 -22.22 -13.92
N LEU A 198 13.33 -21.87 -15.20
CA LEU A 198 13.07 -20.50 -15.65
C LEU A 198 11.70 -19.96 -15.19
N ILE A 199 10.68 -20.81 -15.07
CA ILE A 199 9.37 -20.43 -14.56
C ILE A 199 9.45 -19.95 -13.10
N THR A 200 10.30 -20.56 -12.28
CA THR A 200 10.45 -20.12 -10.87
C THR A 200 11.01 -18.70 -10.75
N THR A 201 11.98 -18.33 -11.61
CA THR A 201 12.48 -16.94 -11.62
C THR A 201 11.42 -15.97 -12.15
N ALA A 202 10.71 -16.33 -13.21
CA ALA A 202 9.62 -15.50 -13.72
C ALA A 202 8.53 -15.27 -12.64
N ALA A 203 8.17 -16.32 -11.88
CA ALA A 203 7.23 -16.21 -10.76
C ALA A 203 7.74 -15.31 -9.62
N GLY A 204 9.04 -15.41 -9.29
CA GLY A 204 9.70 -14.55 -8.31
C GLY A 204 9.63 -13.07 -8.67
N LEU A 205 9.96 -12.74 -9.94
CA LEU A 205 9.87 -11.38 -10.46
C LEU A 205 8.42 -10.88 -10.53
N PHE A 206 7.49 -11.72 -10.97
CA PHE A 206 6.07 -11.38 -11.02
C PHE A 206 5.49 -11.05 -9.63
N THR A 207 5.97 -11.73 -8.60
CA THR A 207 5.58 -11.46 -7.20
C THR A 207 6.24 -10.18 -6.68
N ALA A 208 7.49 -9.91 -7.03
CA ALA A 208 8.26 -8.77 -6.54
C ALA A 208 7.75 -7.43 -7.07
N VAL A 209 7.46 -7.33 -8.37
CA VAL A 209 7.16 -6.06 -9.04
C VAL A 209 5.96 -5.34 -8.42
N PRO A 210 4.78 -5.97 -8.22
CA PRO A 210 3.65 -5.31 -7.57
C PRO A 210 3.96 -4.87 -6.13
N ALA A 211 4.73 -5.67 -5.37
CA ALA A 211 5.10 -5.36 -4.00
C ALA A 211 5.98 -4.10 -3.91
N VAL A 212 6.98 -3.98 -4.79
CA VAL A 212 7.87 -2.80 -4.86
C VAL A 212 7.10 -1.55 -5.27
N ILE A 213 6.25 -1.64 -6.28
CA ILE A 213 5.43 -0.51 -6.75
C ILE A 213 4.52 -0.03 -5.60
N ALA A 214 3.83 -0.96 -4.95
CA ALA A 214 2.93 -0.64 -3.84
C ALA A 214 3.67 -0.06 -2.64
N TYR A 215 4.83 -0.62 -2.27
CA TYR A 215 5.68 -0.09 -1.22
C TYR A 215 6.05 1.37 -1.46
N ASN A 216 6.57 1.69 -2.64
CA ASN A 216 6.97 3.05 -2.99
C ASN A 216 5.79 4.02 -3.00
N HIS A 217 4.63 3.59 -3.53
CA HIS A 217 3.40 4.39 -3.53
C HIS A 217 2.93 4.69 -2.10
N PHE A 218 2.83 3.70 -1.23
CA PHE A 218 2.40 3.91 0.15
C PHE A 218 3.41 4.69 0.98
N LEU A 219 4.71 4.49 0.75
CA LEU A 219 5.76 5.27 1.41
C LEU A 219 5.62 6.76 1.09
N HIS A 220 5.33 7.11 -0.16
CA HIS A 220 5.03 8.48 -0.56
C HIS A 220 3.80 9.03 0.16
N ASN A 221 2.70 8.26 0.23
CA ASN A 221 1.48 8.67 0.92
C ASN A 221 1.70 8.87 2.43
N ILE A 222 2.56 8.07 3.07
CA ILE A 222 2.92 8.21 4.49
C ILE A 222 3.70 9.51 4.72
N LYS A 223 4.66 9.83 3.86
CA LYS A 223 5.41 11.09 3.93
C LYS A 223 4.50 12.32 3.75
N ASP A 224 3.58 12.25 2.79
CA ASP A 224 2.59 13.32 2.57
C ASP A 224 1.67 13.49 3.79
N LEU A 225 1.24 12.37 4.41
CA LEU A 225 0.47 12.38 5.64
C LEU A 225 1.24 13.09 6.78
N GLY A 226 2.52 12.76 6.98
CA GLY A 226 3.39 13.43 7.96
C GLY A 226 3.45 14.94 7.73
N SER A 227 3.75 15.36 6.50
CA SER A 227 3.80 16.79 6.15
C SER A 227 2.48 17.52 6.39
N ARG A 228 1.34 16.86 6.11
CA ARG A 228 0.00 17.44 6.39
C ARG A 228 -0.25 17.60 7.89
N MET A 229 0.20 16.64 8.71
CA MET A 229 0.11 16.74 10.17
C MET A 229 0.97 17.85 10.73
N ASP A 230 2.19 18.01 10.22
CA ASP A 230 3.09 19.10 10.61
C ASP A 230 2.48 20.46 10.25
N GLY A 231 1.98 20.62 9.01
CA GLY A 231 1.28 21.82 8.58
C GLY A 231 0.03 22.13 9.42
N PHE A 232 -0.75 21.10 9.75
CA PHE A 232 -1.92 21.23 10.61
C PHE A 232 -1.54 21.64 12.04
N THR A 233 -0.46 21.09 12.60
CA THR A 233 0.07 21.49 13.91
C THR A 233 0.43 22.97 13.96
N LEU A 234 1.06 23.49 12.92
CA LEU A 234 1.36 24.91 12.80
C LEU A 234 0.09 25.77 12.65
N GLU A 235 -0.91 25.31 11.90
CA GLU A 235 -2.20 25.98 11.74
C GLU A 235 -2.94 26.10 13.07
N VAL A 236 -2.95 25.04 13.88
CA VAL A 236 -3.55 25.02 15.22
C VAL A 236 -2.77 25.92 16.18
N ALA A 237 -1.43 25.87 16.15
CA ALA A 237 -0.57 26.71 16.98
C ALA A 237 -0.82 28.21 16.69
N ALA A 238 -0.89 28.62 15.44
CA ALA A 238 -1.20 29.98 15.03
C ALA A 238 -2.60 30.42 15.46
N MET A 239 -3.60 29.51 15.43
CA MET A 239 -4.94 29.79 15.92
C MET A 239 -4.95 30.02 17.44
N ILE A 240 -4.22 29.17 18.20
CA ILE A 240 -4.11 29.29 19.65
C ILE A 240 -3.44 30.61 20.04
N GLU A 241 -2.34 30.97 19.36
CA GLU A 241 -1.64 32.24 19.60
C GLU A 241 -2.55 33.46 19.38
N LYS A 242 -3.41 33.39 18.37
CA LYS A 242 -4.38 34.46 18.06
C LYS A 242 -5.51 34.53 19.08
N LEU A 243 -6.00 33.39 19.59
CA LEU A 243 -7.09 33.32 20.55
C LEU A 243 -6.63 33.63 21.97
N TYR A 244 -5.40 33.26 22.32
CA TYR A 244 -4.81 33.43 23.66
C TYR A 244 -3.47 34.18 23.55
N PRO A 245 -3.48 35.47 23.21
CA PRO A 245 -2.25 36.24 23.04
C PRO A 245 -1.42 36.22 24.31
N GLY A 246 -0.30 35.51 24.29
CA GLY A 246 0.68 35.55 25.38
C GLY A 246 1.32 36.94 25.45
N GLN A 247 1.78 37.37 26.62
CA GLN A 247 2.62 38.56 26.69
C GLN A 247 3.89 38.24 25.87
N ARG A 248 4.14 39.05 24.81
CA ARG A 248 5.48 39.15 24.23
C ARG A 248 6.41 39.64 25.35
N MET A 249 7.39 38.80 25.74
CA MET A 249 8.52 39.31 26.49
C MET A 249 9.31 40.30 25.64
#